data_f8488909fb8823a5ef7af1527318c7d4
#
_entry.id   f8488909fb8823a5ef7af1527318c7d4
#
_cell.length_a   1.000
_cell.length_b   1.000
_cell.length_c   1.000
_cell.angle_alpha   90.00
_cell.angle_beta   90.00
_cell.angle_gamma   90.00
#
_symmetry.space_group_name_H-M   'P 1'
#
loop_
_entity.id
_entity.type
_entity.pdbx_description
1 polymer ?
#
loop_
_entity_poly.entity_id
_entity_poly.type
_entity_poly.pdbx_seq_one_letter_code
_entity_poly.pdbx_strand_id
1 'polypeptide(L)'
;MEKLYRNTAPDFKTVDSIEILADQKYSLSNNIPVHVINGGSQDVVKIEFIFNAGVWAQKSPLIASMASSMLNEGTNKYNAAEIAEKFDYYGAYIGFAAAKHDASISLYTLNKYLTETLELTEDLIKHSSFPKKEFQTVLLNKKQQYQIEHQKTNVLAKDKFNELIYGENHPYANTFSDEEFDQLDLEKVKAFYQKCYRPENCHIIIAGKVDDTVLEKLENLFGSEKWSISKPIDNPGHDVVHSKDKTTFIPKDDAVQACIRIGRPIINKTHEDYTTLQLFNLILGGYFGSRLMQNIREDKGYTYGINSIVISHLKAGHFVIVTEVGSDVCKDAISEIFKEIKRLRDELVPEDELKLVKNYISGEMLRNLDSPFALSESLKGNLQFGLDNSYYETFIRDLKQITPENIQNLAIKYFQEEDLQLVVCGPASCESVLN
;
A
#
# COMPACT_ATOMS: atom_id res chain seq x y z
N MET A 1 -14.85 40.25 14.82
CA MET A 1 -14.12 39.03 15.22
C MET A 1 -14.76 38.52 16.49
N GLU A 2 -15.49 37.41 16.44
CA GLU A 2 -16.00 36.74 17.63
C GLU A 2 -14.83 36.30 18.51
N LYS A 3 -14.91 36.59 19.80
CA LYS A 3 -13.93 36.12 20.78
C LYS A 3 -14.01 34.59 20.88
N LEU A 4 -13.01 33.90 20.33
CA LEU A 4 -12.83 32.47 20.51
C LEU A 4 -12.61 32.15 22.02
N TYR A 5 -13.61 31.57 22.66
CA TYR A 5 -13.51 31.05 24.02
C TYR A 5 -12.74 29.71 24.01
N ARG A 6 -11.43 29.77 24.19
CA ARG A 6 -10.55 28.58 24.14
C ARG A 6 -10.65 27.68 25.40
N ASN A 7 -11.42 28.08 26.39
CA ASN A 7 -11.60 27.31 27.64
C ASN A 7 -12.74 26.29 27.56
N THR A 8 -13.51 26.28 26.47
CA THR A 8 -14.60 25.32 26.28
C THR A 8 -14.24 24.50 25.02
N ALA A 9 -14.15 23.18 25.15
CA ALA A 9 -13.98 22.30 24.00
C ALA A 9 -15.21 22.43 23.08
N PRO A 10 -15.04 22.43 21.76
CA PRO A 10 -16.16 22.38 20.84
C PRO A 10 -16.93 21.07 21.00
N ASP A 11 -18.24 21.12 20.74
CA ASP A 11 -19.09 19.93 20.75
C ASP A 11 -18.62 18.90 19.72
N PHE A 12 -18.63 17.64 20.11
CA PHE A 12 -18.36 16.55 19.17
C PHE A 12 -19.51 16.42 18.18
N LYS A 13 -19.18 16.54 16.89
CA LYS A 13 -20.11 16.22 15.81
C LYS A 13 -19.85 14.81 15.32
N THR A 14 -20.89 14.00 15.21
CA THR A 14 -20.83 12.68 14.56
C THR A 14 -20.87 12.86 13.04
N VAL A 15 -20.12 12.03 12.31
CA VAL A 15 -20.19 11.97 10.87
C VAL A 15 -21.37 11.09 10.47
N ASP A 16 -22.45 11.71 10.00
CA ASP A 16 -23.68 10.99 9.67
C ASP A 16 -23.71 10.48 8.23
N SER A 17 -23.05 11.16 7.31
CA SER A 17 -22.87 10.75 5.92
C SER A 17 -21.60 11.38 5.36
N ILE A 18 -21.04 10.76 4.34
CA ILE A 18 -19.95 11.32 3.54
C ILE A 18 -20.52 11.53 2.14
N GLU A 19 -20.51 12.78 1.67
CA GLU A 19 -20.74 13.07 0.26
C GLU A 19 -19.41 12.98 -0.48
N ILE A 20 -19.32 12.02 -1.38
CA ILE A 20 -18.11 11.74 -2.14
C ILE A 20 -18.31 12.27 -3.56
N LEU A 21 -17.37 13.08 -4.03
CA LEU A 21 -17.34 13.50 -5.42
C LEU A 21 -17.17 12.27 -6.31
N ALA A 22 -18.22 11.95 -7.09
CA ALA A 22 -18.22 10.80 -7.96
C ALA A 22 -17.25 10.99 -9.14
N ASP A 23 -16.59 9.91 -9.55
CA ASP A 23 -15.81 9.92 -10.77
C ASP A 23 -16.71 9.89 -12.02
N GLN A 24 -16.32 10.65 -13.02
CA GLN A 24 -16.91 10.58 -14.37
C GLN A 24 -16.12 9.55 -15.17
N LYS A 25 -16.82 8.63 -15.84
CA LYS A 25 -16.21 7.51 -16.57
C LYS A 25 -16.21 7.80 -18.06
N TYR A 26 -15.05 7.72 -18.66
CA TYR A 26 -14.81 7.87 -20.11
C TYR A 26 -14.04 6.66 -20.63
N SER A 27 -13.93 6.54 -21.93
CA SER A 27 -13.07 5.57 -22.60
C SER A 27 -12.40 6.25 -23.79
N LEU A 28 -11.10 6.06 -23.94
CA LEU A 28 -10.39 6.50 -25.14
C LEU A 28 -10.79 5.65 -26.35
N SER A 29 -10.50 6.12 -27.56
CA SER A 29 -10.85 5.42 -28.80
C SER A 29 -10.26 4.01 -28.91
N ASN A 30 -9.18 3.72 -28.21
CA ASN A 30 -8.57 2.39 -28.10
C ASN A 30 -9.05 1.55 -26.89
N ASN A 31 -10.17 1.98 -26.27
CA ASN A 31 -10.82 1.35 -25.10
C ASN A 31 -10.04 1.43 -23.79
N ILE A 32 -9.10 2.35 -23.60
CA ILE A 32 -8.52 2.60 -22.29
C ILE A 32 -9.58 3.25 -21.40
N PRO A 33 -9.95 2.67 -20.24
CA PRO A 33 -10.85 3.30 -19.29
C PRO A 33 -10.21 4.53 -18.66
N VAL A 34 -10.97 5.63 -18.54
CA VAL A 34 -10.54 6.90 -17.94
C VAL A 34 -11.54 7.28 -16.85
N HIS A 35 -11.07 7.49 -15.64
CA HIS A 35 -11.83 7.97 -14.50
C HIS A 35 -11.44 9.41 -14.20
N VAL A 36 -12.39 10.32 -14.14
CA VAL A 36 -12.14 11.76 -13.93
C VAL A 36 -12.80 12.23 -12.64
N ILE A 37 -12.00 12.74 -11.73
CA ILE A 37 -12.44 13.42 -10.51
C ILE A 37 -12.18 14.92 -10.67
N ASN A 38 -13.17 15.62 -11.21
CA ASN A 38 -13.05 17.05 -11.49
C ASN A 38 -13.41 17.88 -10.26
N GLY A 39 -12.43 18.55 -9.67
CA GLY A 39 -12.61 19.35 -8.46
C GLY A 39 -11.35 20.13 -8.09
N GLY A 40 -11.50 20.96 -7.05
CA GLY A 40 -10.40 21.81 -6.58
C GLY A 40 -10.39 23.18 -7.22
N SER A 41 -9.72 24.14 -6.56
CA SER A 41 -9.67 25.55 -6.96
C SER A 41 -8.37 25.94 -7.67
N GLN A 42 -7.37 25.08 -7.64
CA GLN A 42 -6.05 25.35 -8.23
C GLN A 42 -5.95 24.80 -9.65
N ASP A 43 -5.22 25.51 -10.53
CA ASP A 43 -4.97 25.09 -11.91
C ASP A 43 -3.89 24.01 -11.98
N VAL A 44 -4.17 22.87 -11.31
CA VAL A 44 -3.31 21.69 -11.23
C VAL A 44 -4.12 20.46 -11.60
N VAL A 45 -3.52 19.56 -12.36
CA VAL A 45 -4.06 18.26 -12.69
C VAL A 45 -3.07 17.17 -12.34
N LYS A 46 -3.58 16.06 -11.78
CA LYS A 46 -2.90 14.78 -11.64
C LYS A 46 -3.43 13.83 -12.70
N ILE A 47 -2.55 13.21 -13.47
CA ILE A 47 -2.88 12.12 -14.40
C ILE A 47 -2.08 10.90 -13.99
N GLU A 48 -2.75 9.80 -13.71
CA GLU A 48 -2.11 8.56 -13.32
C GLU A 48 -2.44 7.44 -14.29
N PHE A 49 -1.39 6.89 -14.92
CA PHE A 49 -1.47 5.71 -15.79
C PHE A 49 -1.17 4.48 -14.96
N ILE A 50 -2.11 3.54 -14.91
CA ILE A 50 -2.04 2.36 -14.06
C ILE A 50 -2.08 1.12 -14.96
N PHE A 51 -1.02 0.32 -14.87
CA PHE A 51 -0.85 -0.90 -15.66
C PHE A 51 -0.88 -2.12 -14.74
N ASN A 52 -1.50 -3.21 -15.14
CA ASN A 52 -1.38 -4.51 -14.45
C ASN A 52 0.03 -5.08 -14.67
N ALA A 53 1.03 -4.40 -14.12
CA ALA A 53 2.45 -4.64 -14.32
C ALA A 53 3.22 -4.72 -12.99
N GLY A 54 2.54 -5.19 -11.95
CA GLY A 54 3.13 -5.38 -10.63
C GLY A 54 3.91 -6.68 -10.49
N VAL A 55 4.32 -6.95 -9.25
CA VAL A 55 5.08 -8.15 -8.86
C VAL A 55 4.33 -9.44 -9.22
N TRP A 56 3.00 -9.42 -9.20
CA TRP A 56 2.16 -10.56 -9.57
C TRP A 56 2.37 -11.04 -11.00
N ALA A 57 2.66 -10.14 -11.92
CA ALA A 57 2.83 -10.43 -13.34
C ALA A 57 4.26 -10.85 -13.72
N GLN A 58 5.25 -10.69 -12.83
CA GLN A 58 6.65 -11.01 -13.09
C GLN A 58 6.92 -12.51 -12.97
N LYS A 59 7.88 -12.99 -13.76
CA LYS A 59 8.34 -14.39 -13.73
C LYS A 59 9.55 -14.62 -12.83
N SER A 60 10.27 -13.57 -12.53
CA SER A 60 11.45 -13.60 -11.65
C SER A 60 11.44 -12.34 -10.78
N PRO A 61 11.99 -12.36 -9.58
CA PRO A 61 12.09 -11.19 -8.71
C PRO A 61 12.70 -9.98 -9.41
N LEU A 62 12.44 -8.78 -8.90
CA LEU A 62 12.98 -7.49 -9.33
C LEU A 62 12.52 -6.97 -10.70
N ILE A 63 12.01 -7.81 -11.62
CA ILE A 63 11.67 -7.40 -13.00
C ILE A 63 10.67 -6.24 -13.02
N ALA A 64 9.58 -6.33 -12.27
CA ALA A 64 8.54 -5.28 -12.25
C ALA A 64 9.08 -3.95 -11.72
N SER A 65 9.83 -3.99 -10.60
CA SER A 65 10.41 -2.79 -10.00
C SER A 65 11.51 -2.18 -10.88
N MET A 66 12.30 -2.99 -11.57
CA MET A 66 13.30 -2.51 -12.52
C MET A 66 12.65 -1.91 -13.76
N ALA A 67 11.64 -2.55 -14.32
CA ALA A 67 10.92 -2.01 -15.48
C ALA A 67 10.33 -0.63 -15.16
N SER A 68 9.69 -0.48 -13.98
CA SER A 68 9.16 0.80 -13.50
C SER A 68 10.26 1.85 -13.33
N SER A 69 11.39 1.51 -12.69
CA SER A 69 12.49 2.46 -12.47
C SER A 69 13.19 2.88 -13.77
N MET A 70 13.29 1.97 -14.74
CA MET A 70 13.97 2.25 -16.01
C MET A 70 13.20 3.19 -16.95
N LEU A 71 11.90 3.41 -16.72
CA LEU A 71 11.11 4.33 -17.55
C LEU A 71 11.68 5.76 -17.55
N ASN A 72 12.25 6.19 -16.42
CA ASN A 72 12.82 7.53 -16.26
C ASN A 72 14.30 7.63 -16.67
N GLU A 73 14.93 6.54 -17.08
CA GLU A 73 16.37 6.48 -17.32
C GLU A 73 16.77 6.78 -18.78
N GLY A 74 15.79 7.04 -19.65
CA GLY A 74 16.01 7.48 -21.02
C GLY A 74 14.95 6.99 -21.99
N THR A 75 14.73 7.79 -23.01
CA THR A 75 13.87 7.48 -24.17
C THR A 75 14.69 7.43 -25.45
N ASN A 76 14.02 7.25 -26.58
CA ASN A 76 14.68 7.38 -27.89
C ASN A 76 15.09 8.83 -28.22
N LYS A 77 14.52 9.83 -27.51
CA LYS A 77 14.75 11.26 -27.74
C LYS A 77 15.65 11.91 -26.70
N TYR A 78 15.54 11.48 -25.42
CA TYR A 78 16.13 12.17 -24.28
C TYR A 78 16.86 11.18 -23.36
N ASN A 79 17.98 11.58 -22.80
CA ASN A 79 18.63 10.88 -21.70
C ASN A 79 17.99 11.23 -20.34
N ALA A 80 18.37 10.54 -19.26
CA ALA A 80 17.81 10.73 -17.91
C ALA A 80 17.93 12.18 -17.39
N ALA A 81 19.08 12.82 -17.62
CA ALA A 81 19.31 14.20 -17.17
C ALA A 81 18.41 15.20 -17.92
N GLU A 82 18.26 15.05 -19.23
CA GLU A 82 17.37 15.88 -20.05
C GLU A 82 15.90 15.69 -19.68
N ILE A 83 15.49 14.47 -19.33
CA ILE A 83 14.14 14.17 -18.83
C ILE A 83 13.89 14.91 -17.53
N ALA A 84 14.79 14.80 -16.55
CA ALA A 84 14.68 15.46 -15.27
C ALA A 84 14.63 16.98 -15.43
N GLU A 85 15.56 17.58 -16.22
CA GLU A 85 15.61 19.02 -16.49
C GLU A 85 14.30 19.56 -17.10
N LYS A 86 13.67 18.78 -18.01
CA LYS A 86 12.41 19.19 -18.66
C LYS A 86 11.24 19.19 -17.67
N PHE A 87 11.08 18.17 -16.83
CA PHE A 87 10.03 18.17 -15.81
C PHE A 87 10.24 19.28 -14.79
N ASP A 88 11.49 19.49 -14.34
CA ASP A 88 11.85 20.58 -13.42
C ASP A 88 11.59 21.96 -14.02
N TYR A 89 11.87 22.15 -15.31
CA TYR A 89 11.59 23.42 -16.02
C TYR A 89 10.12 23.79 -16.01
N TYR A 90 9.22 22.81 -16.14
CA TYR A 90 7.78 23.04 -16.09
C TYR A 90 7.23 23.01 -14.65
N GLY A 91 8.05 22.74 -13.65
CA GLY A 91 7.62 22.56 -12.25
C GLY A 91 6.64 21.39 -12.11
N ALA A 92 6.76 20.38 -12.96
CA ALA A 92 5.94 19.19 -12.94
C ALA A 92 6.64 18.08 -12.13
N TYR A 93 5.84 17.22 -11.51
CA TYR A 93 6.34 16.04 -10.83
C TYR A 93 5.91 14.78 -11.60
N ILE A 94 6.85 13.89 -11.85
CA ILE A 94 6.61 12.56 -12.42
C ILE A 94 7.06 11.50 -11.42
N GLY A 95 6.19 10.56 -11.09
CA GLY A 95 6.47 9.46 -10.15
C GLY A 95 6.24 8.11 -10.79
N PHE A 96 7.05 7.12 -10.39
CA PHE A 96 6.97 5.74 -10.87
C PHE A 96 6.89 4.80 -9.69
N ALA A 97 5.95 3.86 -9.72
CA ALA A 97 5.79 2.86 -8.69
C ALA A 97 5.46 1.49 -9.29
N ALA A 98 5.96 0.43 -8.68
CA ALA A 98 5.53 -0.94 -8.94
C ALA A 98 5.08 -1.57 -7.63
N ALA A 99 3.80 -1.92 -7.55
CA ALA A 99 3.15 -2.54 -6.41
C ALA A 99 2.95 -4.06 -6.62
N LYS A 100 2.11 -4.68 -5.82
CA LYS A 100 1.87 -6.12 -5.91
C LYS A 100 1.18 -6.51 -7.22
N HIS A 101 0.17 -5.75 -7.66
CA HIS A 101 -0.61 -6.06 -8.86
C HIS A 101 -0.39 -5.10 -10.01
N ASP A 102 -0.13 -3.84 -9.72
CA ASP A 102 -0.02 -2.79 -10.70
C ASP A 102 1.33 -2.07 -10.65
N ALA A 103 1.62 -1.36 -11.73
CA ALA A 103 2.62 -0.31 -11.79
C ALA A 103 1.94 0.97 -12.22
N SER A 104 2.34 2.10 -11.64
CA SER A 104 1.76 3.40 -11.95
C SER A 104 2.79 4.43 -12.31
N ILE A 105 2.36 5.34 -13.20
CA ILE A 105 3.09 6.54 -13.59
C ILE A 105 2.19 7.72 -13.27
N SER A 106 2.62 8.57 -12.34
CA SER A 106 1.83 9.70 -11.82
C SER A 106 2.46 11.01 -12.25
N LEU A 107 1.75 11.75 -13.10
CA LEU A 107 2.10 13.11 -13.50
C LEU A 107 1.30 14.12 -12.69
N TYR A 108 1.96 15.07 -12.03
CA TYR A 108 1.35 16.28 -11.47
C TYR A 108 1.88 17.48 -12.23
N THR A 109 0.98 18.29 -12.79
CA THR A 109 1.37 19.42 -13.60
C THR A 109 0.36 20.59 -13.50
N LEU A 110 0.83 21.80 -13.78
CA LEU A 110 -0.04 22.94 -13.96
C LEU A 110 -0.78 22.81 -15.31
N ASN A 111 -2.06 23.13 -15.37
CA ASN A 111 -2.86 23.01 -16.60
C ASN A 111 -2.24 23.76 -17.80
N LYS A 112 -1.59 24.90 -17.56
CA LYS A 112 -0.91 25.67 -18.62
C LYS A 112 0.28 24.96 -19.27
N TYR A 113 0.87 23.95 -18.60
CA TYR A 113 2.01 23.16 -19.10
C TYR A 113 1.63 21.70 -19.38
N LEU A 114 0.32 21.43 -19.40
CA LEU A 114 -0.18 20.05 -19.59
C LEU A 114 0.29 19.45 -20.92
N THR A 115 0.32 20.21 -22.01
CA THR A 115 0.72 19.68 -23.32
C THR A 115 2.13 19.16 -23.28
N GLU A 116 3.07 19.99 -22.85
CA GLU A 116 4.50 19.68 -22.86
C GLU A 116 4.84 18.53 -21.91
N THR A 117 4.22 18.55 -20.72
CA THR A 117 4.49 17.50 -19.69
C THR A 117 3.81 16.18 -20.03
N LEU A 118 2.64 16.20 -20.68
CA LEU A 118 1.96 14.99 -21.11
C LEU A 118 2.66 14.34 -22.33
N GLU A 119 3.20 15.14 -23.26
CA GLU A 119 4.04 14.65 -24.37
C GLU A 119 5.32 14.00 -23.85
N LEU A 120 5.97 14.56 -22.83
CA LEU A 120 7.12 13.93 -22.16
C LEU A 120 6.71 12.61 -21.50
N THR A 121 5.56 12.59 -20.83
CA THR A 121 5.04 11.37 -20.18
C THR A 121 4.70 10.30 -21.22
N GLU A 122 4.15 10.69 -22.35
CA GLU A 122 3.89 9.79 -23.48
C GLU A 122 5.17 9.16 -24.01
N ASP A 123 6.24 9.96 -24.19
CA ASP A 123 7.53 9.47 -24.66
C ASP A 123 8.16 8.48 -23.66
N LEU A 124 8.02 8.72 -22.33
CA LEU A 124 8.44 7.77 -21.29
C LEU A 124 7.66 6.46 -21.35
N ILE A 125 6.35 6.52 -21.54
CA ILE A 125 5.49 5.32 -21.53
C ILE A 125 5.70 4.49 -22.80
N LYS A 126 5.82 5.12 -23.98
CA LYS A 126 5.83 4.45 -25.26
C LYS A 126 7.22 4.16 -25.81
N HIS A 127 8.21 4.98 -25.48
CA HIS A 127 9.51 5.03 -26.16
C HIS A 127 10.70 4.95 -25.22
N SER A 128 10.51 4.43 -24.01
CA SER A 128 11.60 4.18 -23.08
C SER A 128 12.64 3.23 -23.69
N SER A 129 13.92 3.62 -23.66
CA SER A 129 15.00 2.93 -24.39
C SER A 129 15.75 1.91 -23.55
N PHE A 130 15.62 1.99 -22.22
CA PHE A 130 16.31 1.12 -21.26
C PHE A 130 17.84 1.07 -21.51
N PRO A 131 18.56 2.20 -21.36
CA PRO A 131 19.98 2.23 -21.67
C PRO A 131 20.77 1.31 -20.73
N LYS A 132 21.72 0.56 -21.29
CA LYS A 132 22.47 -0.46 -20.52
C LYS A 132 23.28 0.13 -19.36
N LYS A 133 23.85 1.31 -19.54
CA LYS A 133 24.66 1.98 -18.50
C LYS A 133 23.78 2.36 -17.30
N GLU A 134 22.64 2.99 -17.55
CA GLU A 134 21.67 3.39 -16.54
C GLU A 134 21.07 2.19 -15.84
N PHE A 135 20.77 1.10 -16.59
CA PHE A 135 20.32 -0.16 -16.00
C PHE A 135 21.33 -0.70 -14.97
N GLN A 136 22.63 -0.69 -15.30
CA GLN A 136 23.67 -1.14 -14.37
C GLN A 136 23.76 -0.25 -13.14
N THR A 137 23.61 1.07 -13.31
CA THR A 137 23.61 2.04 -12.19
C THR A 137 22.42 1.84 -11.27
N VAL A 138 21.21 1.75 -11.84
CA VAL A 138 19.97 1.52 -11.06
C VAL A 138 20.02 0.18 -10.33
N LEU A 139 20.51 -0.87 -11.00
CA LEU A 139 20.63 -2.21 -10.42
C LEU A 139 21.62 -2.20 -9.24
N LEU A 140 22.78 -1.57 -9.39
CA LEU A 140 23.77 -1.45 -8.33
C LEU A 140 23.20 -0.69 -7.12
N ASN A 141 22.55 0.44 -7.36
CA ASN A 141 21.94 1.24 -6.30
C ASN A 141 20.85 0.45 -5.54
N LYS A 142 20.00 -0.27 -6.26
CA LYS A 142 18.98 -1.13 -5.64
C LYS A 142 19.59 -2.27 -4.83
N LYS A 143 20.67 -2.90 -5.34
CA LYS A 143 21.39 -3.96 -4.60
C LYS A 143 22.00 -3.41 -3.30
N GLN A 144 22.67 -2.27 -3.38
CA GLN A 144 23.25 -1.63 -2.18
C GLN A 144 22.16 -1.25 -1.16
N GLN A 145 21.04 -0.68 -1.62
CA GLN A 145 19.91 -0.36 -0.74
C GLN A 145 19.35 -1.62 -0.10
N TYR A 146 19.16 -2.69 -0.85
CA TYR A 146 18.71 -3.98 -0.34
C TYR A 146 19.64 -4.50 0.76
N GLN A 147 20.96 -4.50 0.53
CA GLN A 147 21.95 -4.93 1.50
C GLN A 147 21.92 -4.12 2.79
N ILE A 148 21.74 -2.79 2.70
CA ILE A 148 21.60 -1.92 3.87
C ILE A 148 20.29 -2.22 4.63
N GLU A 149 19.19 -2.36 3.92
CA GLU A 149 17.88 -2.63 4.54
C GLU A 149 17.86 -4.01 5.22
N HIS A 150 18.49 -5.05 4.66
CA HIS A 150 18.56 -6.39 5.22
C HIS A 150 19.57 -6.54 6.39
N GLN A 151 20.18 -5.43 6.85
CA GLN A 151 20.83 -5.38 8.16
C GLN A 151 19.84 -5.11 9.31
N LYS A 152 18.60 -4.69 9.01
CA LYS A 152 17.61 -4.29 10.01
C LYS A 152 16.74 -5.48 10.45
N THR A 153 16.55 -5.63 11.75
CA THR A 153 15.71 -6.69 12.36
C THR A 153 14.27 -6.66 11.84
N ASN A 154 13.71 -5.47 11.65
CA ASN A 154 12.32 -5.32 11.19
C ASN A 154 12.13 -5.76 9.72
N VAL A 155 13.14 -5.62 8.86
CA VAL A 155 13.11 -6.10 7.47
C VAL A 155 13.18 -7.62 7.44
N LEU A 156 14.15 -8.21 8.14
CA LEU A 156 14.30 -9.67 8.23
C LEU A 156 13.05 -10.35 8.81
N ALA A 157 12.51 -9.78 9.90
CA ALA A 157 11.29 -10.28 10.50
C ALA A 157 10.07 -10.15 9.57
N LYS A 158 9.98 -9.04 8.78
CA LYS A 158 8.89 -8.82 7.81
C LYS A 158 8.95 -9.86 6.68
N ASP A 159 10.11 -10.06 6.12
CA ASP A 159 10.29 -10.98 4.99
C ASP A 159 9.98 -12.41 5.41
N LYS A 160 10.49 -12.85 6.59
CA LYS A 160 10.17 -14.17 7.13
C LYS A 160 8.68 -14.31 7.47
N PHE A 161 8.06 -13.30 8.07
CA PHE A 161 6.63 -13.32 8.35
C PHE A 161 5.80 -13.45 7.06
N ASN A 162 6.11 -12.67 6.03
CA ASN A 162 5.41 -12.77 4.75
C ASN A 162 5.60 -14.13 4.07
N GLU A 163 6.78 -14.71 4.16
CA GLU A 163 7.07 -16.07 3.68
C GLU A 163 6.19 -17.11 4.39
N LEU A 164 6.06 -17.03 5.72
CA LEU A 164 5.20 -17.92 6.49
C LEU A 164 3.71 -17.77 6.14
N ILE A 165 3.27 -16.52 5.90
CA ILE A 165 1.88 -16.21 5.57
C ILE A 165 1.51 -16.63 4.15
N TYR A 166 2.39 -16.42 3.16
CA TYR A 166 2.04 -16.57 1.74
C TYR A 166 2.76 -17.71 1.03
N GLY A 167 3.89 -18.17 1.57
CA GLY A 167 4.80 -19.11 0.93
C GLY A 167 6.03 -18.40 0.33
N GLU A 168 7.15 -19.10 0.33
CA GLU A 168 8.49 -18.59 -0.02
C GLU A 168 8.53 -17.89 -1.40
N ASN A 169 7.91 -18.49 -2.42
CA ASN A 169 7.95 -17.98 -3.79
C ASN A 169 6.69 -17.20 -4.19
N HIS A 170 5.83 -16.88 -3.23
CA HIS A 170 4.58 -16.21 -3.53
C HIS A 170 4.80 -14.70 -3.77
N PRO A 171 4.15 -14.07 -4.80
CA PRO A 171 4.33 -12.66 -5.11
C PRO A 171 4.03 -11.70 -3.94
N TYR A 172 3.17 -12.09 -3.01
CA TYR A 172 2.88 -11.27 -1.82
C TYR A 172 3.99 -11.35 -0.77
N ALA A 173 4.71 -12.45 -0.66
CA ALA A 173 5.92 -12.51 0.13
C ALA A 173 6.99 -11.60 -0.46
N ASN A 174 7.21 -11.73 -1.78
CA ASN A 174 8.17 -10.92 -2.55
C ASN A 174 9.57 -10.93 -1.90
N THR A 175 9.96 -12.10 -1.42
CA THR A 175 11.28 -12.35 -0.87
C THR A 175 12.24 -12.71 -2.00
N PHE A 176 13.46 -12.26 -1.89
CA PHE A 176 14.55 -12.55 -2.84
C PHE A 176 15.89 -12.33 -2.15
N SER A 177 16.96 -12.80 -2.76
CA SER A 177 18.31 -12.75 -2.23
C SER A 177 19.24 -11.85 -3.07
N ASP A 178 20.48 -11.68 -2.65
CA ASP A 178 21.49 -10.92 -3.38
C ASP A 178 21.78 -11.54 -4.78
N GLU A 179 21.63 -12.86 -4.93
CA GLU A 179 21.90 -13.58 -6.17
C GLU A 179 20.93 -13.20 -7.28
N GLU A 180 19.66 -12.86 -6.96
CA GLU A 180 18.70 -12.43 -7.96
C GLU A 180 19.08 -11.12 -8.63
N PHE A 181 19.80 -10.23 -7.94
CA PHE A 181 20.34 -9.02 -8.55
C PHE A 181 21.40 -9.34 -9.61
N ASP A 182 22.26 -10.32 -9.34
CA ASP A 182 23.32 -10.72 -10.27
C ASP A 182 22.79 -11.51 -11.49
N GLN A 183 21.61 -12.13 -11.34
CA GLN A 183 20.94 -12.89 -12.40
C GLN A 183 19.95 -12.05 -13.23
N LEU A 184 19.73 -10.79 -12.83
CA LEU A 184 18.75 -9.95 -13.53
C LEU A 184 19.29 -9.51 -14.89
N ASP A 185 18.54 -9.83 -15.93
CA ASP A 185 18.87 -9.55 -17.31
C ASP A 185 18.04 -8.38 -17.87
N LEU A 186 18.73 -7.41 -18.48
CA LEU A 186 18.11 -6.24 -19.12
C LEU A 186 17.06 -6.64 -20.17
N GLU A 187 17.31 -7.67 -20.95
CA GLU A 187 16.38 -8.10 -22.00
C GLU A 187 15.10 -8.69 -21.42
N LYS A 188 15.17 -9.35 -20.25
CA LYS A 188 13.97 -9.79 -19.51
C LYS A 188 13.14 -8.60 -19.02
N VAL A 189 13.80 -7.55 -18.54
CA VAL A 189 13.12 -6.31 -18.07
C VAL A 189 12.47 -5.58 -19.25
N LYS A 190 13.17 -5.45 -20.39
CA LYS A 190 12.58 -4.90 -21.64
C LYS A 190 11.39 -5.72 -22.13
N ALA A 191 11.51 -7.04 -22.14
CA ALA A 191 10.41 -7.92 -22.52
C ALA A 191 9.18 -7.78 -21.62
N PHE A 192 9.39 -7.58 -20.31
CA PHE A 192 8.32 -7.31 -19.36
C PHE A 192 7.66 -5.96 -19.65
N TYR A 193 8.45 -4.89 -19.85
CA TYR A 193 7.92 -3.59 -20.23
C TYR A 193 7.08 -3.68 -21.50
N GLN A 194 7.60 -4.24 -22.58
CA GLN A 194 6.89 -4.40 -23.85
C GLN A 194 5.60 -5.23 -23.72
N LYS A 195 5.57 -6.18 -22.80
CA LYS A 195 4.41 -7.04 -22.54
C LYS A 195 3.36 -6.35 -21.66
N CYS A 196 3.77 -5.56 -20.68
CA CYS A 196 2.90 -5.09 -19.61
C CYS A 196 2.44 -3.64 -19.75
N TYR A 197 3.29 -2.75 -20.31
CA TYR A 197 2.97 -1.32 -20.47
C TYR A 197 2.33 -1.06 -21.82
N ARG A 198 1.03 -1.31 -21.92
CA ARG A 198 0.28 -1.27 -23.17
C ARG A 198 -1.18 -0.90 -22.96
N PRO A 199 -1.92 -0.42 -24.00
CA PRO A 199 -3.29 0.08 -23.87
C PRO A 199 -4.25 -0.91 -23.22
N GLU A 200 -4.23 -2.15 -23.65
CA GLU A 200 -5.17 -3.18 -23.19
C GLU A 200 -4.95 -3.57 -21.72
N ASN A 201 -3.87 -3.11 -21.12
CA ASN A 201 -3.47 -3.39 -19.74
C ASN A 201 -3.48 -2.14 -18.86
N CYS A 202 -3.98 -1.02 -19.39
CA CYS A 202 -3.95 0.30 -18.79
C CYS A 202 -5.34 0.77 -18.41
N HIS A 203 -5.44 1.48 -17.30
CA HIS A 203 -6.52 2.41 -17.02
C HIS A 203 -5.93 3.74 -16.50
N ILE A 204 -6.67 4.83 -16.65
CA ILE A 204 -6.18 6.16 -16.33
C ILE A 204 -7.11 6.80 -15.29
N ILE A 205 -6.52 7.44 -14.29
CA ILE A 205 -7.24 8.28 -13.32
C ILE A 205 -6.74 9.70 -13.47
N ILE A 206 -7.69 10.64 -13.63
CA ILE A 206 -7.41 12.08 -13.72
C ILE A 206 -8.08 12.75 -12.53
N ALA A 207 -7.36 13.62 -11.83
CA ALA A 207 -7.90 14.37 -10.70
C ALA A 207 -7.42 15.81 -10.71
N GLY A 208 -8.24 16.72 -10.21
CA GLY A 208 -7.93 18.15 -10.15
C GLY A 208 -8.86 18.98 -11.02
N LYS A 209 -8.38 20.12 -11.50
CA LYS A 209 -9.17 20.98 -12.41
C LYS A 209 -9.10 20.45 -13.83
N VAL A 210 -10.11 19.69 -14.22
CA VAL A 210 -10.18 18.99 -15.52
C VAL A 210 -11.23 19.67 -16.39
N ASP A 211 -10.81 20.08 -17.58
CA ASP A 211 -11.68 20.57 -18.64
C ASP A 211 -11.60 19.69 -19.89
N ASP A 212 -12.40 19.98 -20.91
CA ASP A 212 -12.46 19.19 -22.14
C ASP A 212 -11.09 19.13 -22.85
N THR A 213 -10.24 20.16 -22.69
CA THR A 213 -8.91 20.18 -23.31
C THR A 213 -7.96 19.12 -22.75
N VAL A 214 -8.13 18.73 -21.48
CA VAL A 214 -7.37 17.65 -20.85
C VAL A 214 -7.69 16.31 -21.52
N LEU A 215 -8.99 16.04 -21.72
CA LEU A 215 -9.45 14.79 -22.35
C LEU A 215 -9.06 14.73 -23.84
N GLU A 216 -9.18 15.85 -24.58
CA GLU A 216 -8.75 15.92 -25.97
C GLU A 216 -7.26 15.64 -26.13
N LYS A 217 -6.40 16.23 -25.28
CA LYS A 217 -4.96 15.97 -25.31
C LYS A 217 -4.64 14.52 -24.98
N LEU A 218 -5.31 13.96 -23.98
CA LEU A 218 -5.15 12.56 -23.61
C LEU A 218 -5.55 11.64 -24.78
N GLU A 219 -6.69 11.90 -25.42
CA GLU A 219 -7.16 11.16 -26.61
C GLU A 219 -6.13 11.24 -27.75
N ASN A 220 -5.63 12.41 -28.06
CA ASN A 220 -4.67 12.62 -29.14
C ASN A 220 -3.35 11.87 -28.93
N LEU A 221 -2.86 11.82 -27.68
CA LEU A 221 -1.60 11.16 -27.35
C LEU A 221 -1.75 9.68 -27.08
N PHE A 222 -2.82 9.24 -26.43
CA PHE A 222 -2.94 7.87 -25.93
C PHE A 222 -4.10 7.06 -26.53
N GLY A 223 -5.07 7.70 -27.20
CA GLY A 223 -6.27 7.04 -27.71
C GLY A 223 -6.16 6.51 -29.13
N SER A 224 -5.39 7.19 -30.02
CA SER A 224 -5.44 6.95 -31.46
C SER A 224 -4.71 5.71 -31.97
N GLU A 225 -3.71 5.20 -31.24
CA GLU A 225 -2.84 4.11 -31.69
C GLU A 225 -2.61 3.05 -30.61
N LYS A 226 -2.43 1.78 -31.07
CA LYS A 226 -1.91 0.73 -30.21
C LYS A 226 -0.39 0.88 -30.14
N TRP A 227 0.13 1.22 -28.96
CA TRP A 227 1.59 1.37 -28.78
C TRP A 227 2.32 0.07 -28.39
N SER A 228 1.63 -1.07 -28.40
CA SER A 228 2.23 -2.41 -28.19
C SER A 228 1.57 -3.46 -29.07
N ILE A 229 2.35 -4.41 -29.58
CA ILE A 229 1.91 -5.49 -30.48
C ILE A 229 1.94 -6.86 -29.78
N SER A 230 2.28 -6.93 -28.50
CA SER A 230 2.44 -8.19 -27.78
C SER A 230 1.09 -8.82 -27.37
N LYS A 231 1.08 -10.13 -27.14
CA LYS A 231 -0.10 -10.86 -26.64
C LYS A 231 -0.44 -10.47 -25.21
N PRO A 232 -1.71 -10.61 -24.77
CA PRO A 232 -2.11 -10.39 -23.38
C PRO A 232 -1.22 -11.16 -22.40
N ILE A 233 -1.11 -10.62 -21.19
CA ILE A 233 -0.41 -11.29 -20.09
C ILE A 233 -1.28 -12.46 -19.66
N ASP A 234 -0.74 -13.68 -19.71
CA ASP A 234 -1.25 -14.76 -18.88
C ASP A 234 -1.00 -14.34 -17.44
N ASN A 235 -2.05 -14.11 -16.69
CA ASN A 235 -1.95 -13.80 -15.28
C ASN A 235 -1.68 -15.13 -14.55
N PRO A 236 -0.45 -15.44 -14.12
CA PRO A 236 -0.15 -16.72 -13.51
C PRO A 236 -0.97 -16.83 -12.22
N GLY A 237 -1.62 -17.98 -12.02
CA GLY A 237 -2.18 -18.33 -10.72
C GLY A 237 -1.03 -18.54 -9.75
N HIS A 238 -1.15 -17.94 -8.57
CA HIS A 238 -0.24 -18.19 -7.47
C HIS A 238 -1.06 -18.68 -6.29
N ASP A 239 -0.78 -19.90 -5.83
CA ASP A 239 -1.46 -20.48 -4.69
C ASP A 239 -0.77 -20.03 -3.39
N VAL A 240 -1.56 -19.57 -2.44
CA VAL A 240 -1.06 -19.23 -1.11
C VAL A 240 -0.85 -20.51 -0.32
N VAL A 241 0.36 -20.72 0.17
CA VAL A 241 0.74 -21.88 1.01
C VAL A 241 1.17 -21.38 2.37
N HIS A 242 0.27 -21.46 3.35
CA HIS A 242 0.59 -21.07 4.73
C HIS A 242 1.54 -22.07 5.38
N SER A 243 2.59 -21.57 6.04
CA SER A 243 3.43 -22.41 6.88
C SER A 243 2.67 -22.94 8.10
N LYS A 244 3.03 -24.14 8.55
CA LYS A 244 2.54 -24.72 9.81
C LYS A 244 3.36 -24.26 11.02
N ASP A 245 4.50 -23.64 10.79
CA ASP A 245 5.38 -23.14 11.85
C ASP A 245 4.68 -21.98 12.56
N LYS A 246 4.46 -22.15 13.85
CA LYS A 246 3.77 -21.14 14.68
C LYS A 246 4.73 -20.11 15.24
N THR A 247 5.99 -20.49 15.42
CA THR A 247 7.00 -19.66 16.07
C THR A 247 8.31 -19.77 15.32
N THR A 248 8.91 -18.63 14.97
CA THR A 248 10.17 -18.58 14.24
C THR A 248 11.10 -17.55 14.89
N PHE A 249 12.33 -17.93 15.17
CA PHE A 249 13.40 -17.06 15.63
C PHE A 249 14.43 -16.83 14.53
N ILE A 250 14.84 -15.57 14.35
CA ILE A 250 15.92 -15.16 13.43
C ILE A 250 17.02 -14.54 14.29
N PRO A 251 18.17 -15.21 14.44
CA PRO A 251 19.27 -14.69 15.24
C PRO A 251 19.90 -13.46 14.55
N LYS A 252 20.12 -12.40 15.33
CA LYS A 252 20.82 -11.19 14.93
C LYS A 252 21.56 -10.62 16.13
N ASP A 253 22.74 -11.17 16.43
CA ASP A 253 23.48 -10.96 17.68
C ASP A 253 23.99 -9.53 17.86
N ASP A 254 24.20 -8.78 16.76
CA ASP A 254 24.58 -7.39 16.76
C ASP A 254 23.39 -6.40 16.91
N ALA A 255 22.16 -6.90 17.00
CA ALA A 255 20.99 -6.08 17.19
C ALA A 255 20.84 -5.61 18.64
N VAL A 256 20.51 -4.36 18.86
CA VAL A 256 20.21 -3.77 20.18
C VAL A 256 18.77 -4.08 20.60
N GLN A 257 17.86 -4.19 19.64
CA GLN A 257 16.44 -4.43 19.84
C GLN A 257 16.00 -5.68 19.08
N ALA A 258 14.97 -6.36 19.61
CA ALA A 258 14.28 -7.43 18.92
C ALA A 258 13.03 -6.89 18.21
N CYS A 259 12.86 -7.25 16.93
CA CYS A 259 11.61 -7.03 16.22
C CYS A 259 10.67 -8.23 16.45
N ILE A 260 9.45 -7.94 16.86
CA ILE A 260 8.38 -8.92 17.10
C ILE A 260 7.31 -8.70 16.03
N ARG A 261 6.88 -9.79 15.39
CA ARG A 261 5.72 -9.82 14.50
C ARG A 261 4.79 -10.93 14.92
N ILE A 262 3.52 -10.61 15.18
CA ILE A 262 2.49 -11.57 15.55
C ILE A 262 1.30 -11.36 14.62
N GLY A 263 0.85 -12.41 13.94
CA GLY A 263 -0.27 -12.26 13.03
C GLY A 263 -0.66 -13.55 12.32
N ARG A 264 -1.55 -13.42 11.33
CA ARG A 264 -2.11 -14.55 10.59
C ARG A 264 -2.65 -14.14 9.24
N PRO A 265 -2.88 -15.10 8.32
CA PRO A 265 -3.74 -14.87 7.15
C PRO A 265 -5.14 -14.42 7.59
N ILE A 266 -5.71 -13.44 6.89
CA ILE A 266 -7.06 -12.94 7.20
C ILE A 266 -7.79 -12.58 5.91
N ILE A 267 -9.09 -12.31 6.06
CA ILE A 267 -9.97 -11.81 5.00
C ILE A 267 -9.46 -10.51 4.38
N ASN A 268 -9.83 -10.27 3.13
CA ASN A 268 -9.51 -9.03 2.43
C ASN A 268 -10.72 -8.06 2.39
N LYS A 269 -10.53 -6.91 1.75
CA LYS A 269 -11.47 -5.77 1.68
C LYS A 269 -12.87 -6.12 1.13
N THR A 270 -13.01 -7.21 0.39
CA THR A 270 -14.30 -7.60 -0.22
C THR A 270 -15.17 -8.47 0.69
N HIS A 271 -14.67 -8.87 1.86
CA HIS A 271 -15.40 -9.73 2.80
C HIS A 271 -16.37 -8.94 3.69
N GLU A 272 -17.51 -9.51 4.03
CA GLU A 272 -18.53 -8.87 4.88
C GLU A 272 -18.04 -8.47 6.27
N ASP A 273 -17.16 -9.25 6.88
CA ASP A 273 -16.58 -8.95 8.20
C ASP A 273 -15.50 -7.83 8.15
N TYR A 274 -15.14 -7.30 6.97
CA TYR A 274 -13.97 -6.43 6.84
C TYR A 274 -14.12 -5.11 7.60
N THR A 275 -15.30 -4.48 7.60
CA THR A 275 -15.55 -3.26 8.36
C THR A 275 -15.38 -3.48 9.86
N THR A 276 -15.91 -4.61 10.37
CA THR A 276 -15.74 -5.00 11.78
C THR A 276 -14.28 -5.29 12.11
N LEU A 277 -13.55 -5.94 11.19
CA LEU A 277 -12.11 -6.20 11.34
C LEU A 277 -11.28 -4.91 11.39
N GLN A 278 -11.62 -3.90 10.60
CA GLN A 278 -10.95 -2.60 10.67
C GLN A 278 -11.16 -1.93 12.04
N LEU A 279 -12.39 -2.01 12.58
CA LEU A 279 -12.70 -1.44 13.88
C LEU A 279 -12.00 -2.21 15.01
N PHE A 280 -12.01 -3.55 14.97
CA PHE A 280 -11.23 -4.41 15.87
C PHE A 280 -9.74 -4.03 15.85
N ASN A 281 -9.16 -3.89 14.66
CA ASN A 281 -7.76 -3.50 14.48
C ASN A 281 -7.45 -2.15 15.13
N LEU A 282 -8.32 -1.15 14.94
CA LEU A 282 -8.13 0.17 15.56
C LEU A 282 -8.18 0.08 17.09
N ILE A 283 -9.14 -0.63 17.67
CA ILE A 283 -9.24 -0.83 19.12
C ILE A 283 -7.97 -1.49 19.65
N LEU A 284 -7.49 -2.53 18.98
CA LEU A 284 -6.32 -3.30 19.43
C LEU A 284 -5.03 -2.51 19.32
N GLY A 285 -4.68 -2.00 18.13
CA GLY A 285 -3.35 -1.40 17.89
C GLY A 285 -3.26 -0.44 16.70
N GLY A 286 -4.39 -0.10 16.05
CA GLY A 286 -4.38 0.64 14.79
C GLY A 286 -4.28 2.17 14.91
N TYR A 287 -4.25 2.73 16.11
CA TYR A 287 -4.08 4.16 16.35
C TYR A 287 -3.38 4.45 17.68
N PHE A 288 -3.00 5.69 17.91
CA PHE A 288 -2.21 6.08 19.09
C PHE A 288 -2.91 5.80 20.44
N GLY A 289 -4.23 5.93 20.53
CA GLY A 289 -5.01 5.66 21.73
C GLY A 289 -5.45 4.20 21.90
N SER A 290 -4.92 3.27 21.10
CA SER A 290 -5.27 1.85 21.12
C SER A 290 -4.76 1.11 22.36
N ARG A 291 -5.34 -0.06 22.65
CA ARG A 291 -5.00 -0.86 23.82
C ARG A 291 -3.53 -1.26 23.89
N LEU A 292 -2.95 -1.70 22.75
CA LEU A 292 -1.52 -2.05 22.69
C LEU A 292 -0.62 -0.84 22.94
N MET A 293 -0.95 0.31 22.37
CA MET A 293 -0.18 1.54 22.61
C MET A 293 -0.25 1.96 24.08
N GLN A 294 -1.44 1.94 24.67
CA GLN A 294 -1.62 2.29 26.07
C GLN A 294 -0.85 1.34 27.00
N ASN A 295 -1.01 0.01 26.82
CA ASN A 295 -0.40 -0.99 27.69
C ASN A 295 1.12 -1.03 27.53
N ILE A 296 1.61 -1.25 26.28
CA ILE A 296 3.02 -1.63 26.04
C ILE A 296 3.93 -0.42 25.95
N ARG A 297 3.43 0.69 25.35
CA ARG A 297 4.20 1.92 25.22
C ARG A 297 4.05 2.85 26.41
N GLU A 298 2.80 3.24 26.78
CA GLU A 298 2.58 4.27 27.78
C GLU A 298 2.76 3.72 29.21
N ASP A 299 2.11 2.59 29.54
CA ASP A 299 2.13 2.06 30.92
C ASP A 299 3.44 1.33 31.25
N LYS A 300 3.99 0.54 30.32
CA LYS A 300 5.16 -0.30 30.54
C LYS A 300 6.47 0.26 29.98
N GLY A 301 6.40 1.12 28.96
CA GLY A 301 7.59 1.73 28.36
C GLY A 301 8.49 0.74 27.62
N TYR A 302 7.96 -0.40 27.14
CA TYR A 302 8.75 -1.45 26.49
C TYR A 302 9.17 -1.10 25.07
N THR A 303 8.47 -0.15 24.41
CA THR A 303 8.70 0.23 23.03
C THR A 303 8.46 1.71 22.78
N TYR A 304 9.03 2.25 21.70
CA TYR A 304 8.66 3.56 21.15
C TYR A 304 7.36 3.52 20.34
N GLY A 305 6.95 2.34 19.86
CA GLY A 305 5.71 2.17 19.12
C GLY A 305 5.36 0.71 18.86
N ILE A 306 4.08 0.43 18.92
CA ILE A 306 3.49 -0.85 18.55
C ILE A 306 2.25 -0.58 17.71
N ASN A 307 2.09 -1.31 16.62
CA ASN A 307 0.95 -1.14 15.74
C ASN A 307 0.37 -2.50 15.34
N SER A 308 -0.93 -2.56 15.17
CA SER A 308 -1.61 -3.64 14.46
C SER A 308 -2.11 -3.13 13.09
N ILE A 309 -1.95 -3.96 12.07
CA ILE A 309 -2.21 -3.58 10.67
C ILE A 309 -2.97 -4.71 9.98
N VAL A 310 -4.01 -4.35 9.24
CA VAL A 310 -4.72 -5.24 8.31
C VAL A 310 -4.23 -4.93 6.90
N ILE A 311 -3.54 -5.86 6.29
CA ILE A 311 -3.09 -5.78 4.90
C ILE A 311 -4.09 -6.54 4.02
N SER A 312 -4.69 -5.83 3.08
CA SER A 312 -5.63 -6.39 2.12
C SER A 312 -5.00 -6.42 0.73
N HIS A 313 -4.77 -7.61 0.21
CA HIS A 313 -4.39 -7.85 -1.18
C HIS A 313 -5.57 -8.38 -1.97
N LEU A 314 -5.56 -8.25 -3.29
CA LEU A 314 -6.65 -8.69 -4.16
C LEU A 314 -7.03 -10.18 -3.97
N LYS A 315 -6.04 -11.05 -3.72
CA LYS A 315 -6.24 -12.51 -3.62
C LYS A 315 -6.06 -13.07 -2.21
N ALA A 316 -5.62 -12.26 -1.24
CA ALA A 316 -5.40 -12.67 0.14
C ALA A 316 -5.31 -11.45 1.06
N GLY A 317 -5.19 -11.68 2.36
CA GLY A 317 -4.89 -10.65 3.34
C GLY A 317 -4.14 -11.24 4.52
N HIS A 318 -3.52 -10.36 5.30
CA HIS A 318 -2.99 -10.73 6.60
C HIS A 318 -3.20 -9.63 7.63
N PHE A 319 -3.32 -10.05 8.87
CA PHE A 319 -3.24 -9.21 10.05
C PHE A 319 -1.86 -9.36 10.67
N VAL A 320 -1.27 -8.28 11.14
CA VAL A 320 0.03 -8.32 11.83
C VAL A 320 0.12 -7.24 12.90
N ILE A 321 0.64 -7.62 14.08
CA ILE A 321 1.12 -6.70 15.11
C ILE A 321 2.63 -6.61 14.95
N VAL A 322 3.17 -5.38 15.00
CA VAL A 322 4.60 -5.11 14.81
C VAL A 322 5.09 -4.18 15.91
N THR A 323 6.21 -4.55 16.53
CA THR A 323 6.92 -3.70 17.48
C THR A 323 8.41 -4.03 17.52
N GLU A 324 9.22 -3.09 17.99
CA GLU A 324 10.63 -3.29 18.34
C GLU A 324 10.82 -2.97 19.82
N VAL A 325 11.44 -3.89 20.55
CA VAL A 325 11.61 -3.81 22.02
C VAL A 325 13.04 -4.15 22.43
N GLY A 326 13.44 -3.71 23.62
CA GLY A 326 14.67 -4.21 24.24
C GLY A 326 14.65 -5.73 24.40
N SER A 327 15.81 -6.38 24.26
CA SER A 327 15.91 -7.84 24.37
C SER A 327 15.50 -8.38 25.75
N ASP A 328 15.69 -7.59 26.79
CA ASP A 328 15.35 -7.88 28.19
C ASP A 328 13.84 -7.93 28.46
N VAL A 329 13.04 -7.20 27.67
CA VAL A 329 11.57 -7.13 27.82
C VAL A 329 10.81 -7.85 26.70
N CYS A 330 11.51 -8.55 25.81
CA CYS A 330 10.92 -9.21 24.65
C CYS A 330 9.81 -10.21 25.04
N LYS A 331 10.07 -11.06 26.04
CA LYS A 331 9.09 -12.04 26.55
C LYS A 331 7.85 -11.38 27.12
N ASP A 332 8.05 -10.36 27.94
CA ASP A 332 6.96 -9.65 28.62
C ASP A 332 6.09 -8.91 27.59
N ALA A 333 6.71 -8.29 26.57
CA ALA A 333 5.99 -7.62 25.50
C ALA A 333 5.10 -8.59 24.71
N ILE A 334 5.60 -9.77 24.35
CA ILE A 334 4.82 -10.83 23.68
C ILE A 334 3.65 -11.26 24.56
N SER A 335 3.90 -11.52 25.84
CA SER A 335 2.85 -11.91 26.79
C SER A 335 1.74 -10.87 26.90
N GLU A 336 2.09 -9.58 26.96
CA GLU A 336 1.10 -8.49 27.02
C GLU A 336 0.33 -8.33 25.70
N ILE A 337 0.95 -8.57 24.55
CA ILE A 337 0.25 -8.57 23.25
C ILE A 337 -0.85 -9.65 23.26
N PHE A 338 -0.51 -10.90 23.62
CA PHE A 338 -1.49 -11.97 23.69
C PHE A 338 -2.59 -11.72 24.73
N LYS A 339 -2.26 -11.08 25.83
CA LYS A 339 -3.23 -10.69 26.87
C LYS A 339 -4.26 -9.67 26.33
N GLU A 340 -3.84 -8.66 25.57
CA GLU A 340 -4.78 -7.70 24.98
C GLU A 340 -5.67 -8.34 23.90
N ILE A 341 -5.13 -9.27 23.09
CA ILE A 341 -5.92 -10.06 22.14
C ILE A 341 -6.96 -10.92 22.91
N LYS A 342 -6.54 -11.59 23.99
CA LYS A 342 -7.41 -12.40 24.84
C LYS A 342 -8.53 -11.56 25.46
N ARG A 343 -8.23 -10.35 25.96
CA ARG A 343 -9.23 -9.44 26.52
C ARG A 343 -10.33 -9.11 25.52
N LEU A 344 -9.98 -8.87 24.24
CA LEU A 344 -10.98 -8.61 23.18
C LEU A 344 -11.85 -9.83 22.84
N ARG A 345 -11.38 -11.06 23.14
CA ARG A 345 -12.20 -12.26 23.01
C ARG A 345 -13.10 -12.50 24.22
N ASP A 346 -12.61 -12.23 25.42
CA ASP A 346 -13.26 -12.62 26.66
C ASP A 346 -14.19 -11.53 27.21
N GLU A 347 -13.91 -10.26 26.89
CA GLU A 347 -14.59 -9.08 27.44
C GLU A 347 -15.24 -8.25 26.31
N LEU A 348 -16.42 -7.71 26.58
CA LEU A 348 -17.03 -6.73 25.68
C LEU A 348 -16.24 -5.42 25.70
N VAL A 349 -16.10 -4.79 24.53
CA VAL A 349 -15.54 -3.45 24.43
C VAL A 349 -16.52 -2.45 25.07
N PRO A 350 -16.06 -1.56 25.97
CA PRO A 350 -16.90 -0.50 26.53
C PRO A 350 -17.54 0.37 25.44
N GLU A 351 -18.77 0.77 25.64
CA GLU A 351 -19.54 1.56 24.65
C GLU A 351 -18.89 2.93 24.34
N ASP A 352 -18.25 3.54 25.31
CA ASP A 352 -17.53 4.81 25.16
C ASP A 352 -16.24 4.64 24.35
N GLU A 353 -15.49 3.54 24.55
CA GLU A 353 -14.33 3.18 23.72
C GLU A 353 -14.76 2.91 22.26
N LEU A 354 -15.80 2.11 22.07
CA LEU A 354 -16.34 1.81 20.74
C LEU A 354 -16.80 3.08 20.02
N LYS A 355 -17.51 3.98 20.70
CA LYS A 355 -17.95 5.26 20.17
C LYS A 355 -16.78 6.15 19.77
N LEU A 356 -15.75 6.22 20.61
CA LEU A 356 -14.55 7.00 20.35
C LEU A 356 -13.84 6.50 19.07
N VAL A 357 -13.66 5.18 18.93
CA VAL A 357 -12.97 4.61 17.78
C VAL A 357 -13.80 4.73 16.49
N LYS A 358 -15.13 4.61 16.56
CA LYS A 358 -16.02 4.90 15.42
C LYS A 358 -15.88 6.36 14.95
N ASN A 359 -15.82 7.30 15.86
CA ASN A 359 -15.62 8.71 15.51
C ASN A 359 -14.23 8.96 14.92
N TYR A 360 -13.20 8.30 15.46
CA TYR A 360 -11.83 8.39 14.96
C TYR A 360 -11.74 7.94 13.50
N ILE A 361 -12.21 6.72 13.18
CA ILE A 361 -12.15 6.21 11.80
C ILE A 361 -12.98 7.04 10.82
N SER A 362 -14.15 7.54 11.27
CA SER A 362 -14.98 8.42 10.45
C SER A 362 -14.28 9.75 10.13
N GLY A 363 -13.59 10.33 11.11
CA GLY A 363 -12.78 11.54 10.93
C GLY A 363 -11.57 11.31 10.02
N GLU A 364 -10.88 10.17 10.15
CA GLU A 364 -9.80 9.76 9.26
C GLU A 364 -10.28 9.63 7.80
N MET A 365 -11.43 8.99 7.60
CA MET A 365 -12.01 8.83 6.27
C MET A 365 -12.34 10.19 5.65
N LEU A 366 -12.96 11.11 6.38
CA LEU A 366 -13.23 12.47 5.86
C LEU A 366 -11.94 13.16 5.42
N ARG A 367 -10.88 13.08 6.22
CA ARG A 367 -9.59 13.67 5.88
C ARG A 367 -8.96 13.04 4.63
N ASN A 368 -9.10 11.73 4.47
CA ASN A 368 -8.54 10.98 3.34
C ASN A 368 -9.38 11.11 2.05
N LEU A 369 -10.52 11.81 2.08
CA LEU A 369 -11.42 12.01 0.95
C LEU A 369 -11.68 13.51 0.66
N ASP A 370 -10.91 14.42 1.27
CA ASP A 370 -11.17 15.87 1.27
C ASP A 370 -10.72 16.61 0.01
N SER A 371 -9.98 15.95 -0.88
CA SER A 371 -9.46 16.55 -2.11
C SER A 371 -9.60 15.62 -3.31
N PRO A 372 -9.65 16.17 -4.55
CA PRO A 372 -9.67 15.35 -5.77
C PRO A 372 -8.48 14.39 -5.85
N PHE A 373 -7.30 14.80 -5.37
CA PHE A 373 -6.09 13.97 -5.37
C PHE A 373 -6.21 12.81 -4.37
N ALA A 374 -6.70 13.09 -3.16
CA ALA A 374 -6.94 12.05 -2.15
C ALA A 374 -8.03 11.06 -2.61
N LEU A 375 -9.10 11.57 -3.23
CA LEU A 375 -10.14 10.74 -3.86
C LEU A 375 -9.60 9.86 -4.99
N SER A 376 -8.62 10.35 -5.77
CA SER A 376 -7.99 9.55 -6.84
C SER A 376 -7.18 8.38 -6.31
N GLU A 377 -6.45 8.58 -5.19
CA GLU A 377 -5.73 7.48 -4.52
C GLU A 377 -6.70 6.44 -3.94
N SER A 378 -7.78 6.92 -3.32
CA SER A 378 -8.85 6.07 -2.80
C SER A 378 -9.54 5.26 -3.89
N LEU A 379 -9.85 5.91 -5.03
CA LEU A 379 -10.44 5.26 -6.20
C LEU A 379 -9.50 4.20 -6.77
N LYS A 380 -8.20 4.49 -6.94
CA LYS A 380 -7.19 3.54 -7.39
C LYS A 380 -7.18 2.28 -6.52
N GLY A 381 -7.16 2.47 -5.20
CA GLY A 381 -7.20 1.35 -4.25
C GLY A 381 -8.51 0.54 -4.30
N ASN A 382 -9.64 1.16 -4.65
CA ASN A 382 -10.93 0.49 -4.80
C ASN A 382 -11.05 -0.24 -6.13
N LEU A 383 -10.64 0.38 -7.24
CA LEU A 383 -10.70 -0.22 -8.58
C LEU A 383 -9.93 -1.54 -8.66
N GLN A 384 -8.83 -1.68 -7.92
CA GLN A 384 -8.10 -2.94 -7.83
C GLN A 384 -8.97 -4.11 -7.35
N PHE A 385 -9.98 -3.84 -6.49
CA PHE A 385 -10.92 -4.84 -5.97
C PHE A 385 -12.23 -4.90 -6.78
N GLY A 386 -12.35 -4.16 -7.87
CA GLY A 386 -13.61 -4.01 -8.62
C GLY A 386 -14.66 -3.16 -7.89
N LEU A 387 -14.21 -2.32 -6.94
CA LEU A 387 -15.03 -1.40 -6.18
C LEU A 387 -14.86 0.02 -6.73
N ASP A 388 -15.77 0.91 -6.38
CA ASP A 388 -15.65 2.35 -6.63
C ASP A 388 -15.77 3.13 -5.30
N ASN A 389 -15.86 4.46 -5.38
CA ASN A 389 -15.90 5.28 -4.18
C ASN A 389 -17.19 5.14 -3.36
N SER A 390 -18.27 4.54 -3.90
CA SER A 390 -19.48 4.20 -3.12
C SER A 390 -19.22 3.20 -1.99
N TYR A 391 -18.07 2.49 -2.05
CA TYR A 391 -17.57 1.64 -0.98
C TYR A 391 -17.54 2.38 0.37
N TYR A 392 -17.15 3.65 0.40
CA TYR A 392 -17.03 4.41 1.64
C TYR A 392 -18.38 4.75 2.27
N GLU A 393 -19.43 4.97 1.45
CA GLU A 393 -20.79 5.16 1.95
C GLU A 393 -21.30 3.88 2.64
N THR A 394 -21.05 2.74 2.00
CA THR A 394 -21.36 1.43 2.57
C THR A 394 -20.58 1.18 3.86
N PHE A 395 -19.29 1.47 3.85
CA PHE A 395 -18.44 1.31 5.03
C PHE A 395 -18.95 2.14 6.24
N ILE A 396 -19.30 3.42 6.05
CA ILE A 396 -19.84 4.27 7.11
C ILE A 396 -21.18 3.76 7.63
N ARG A 397 -22.06 3.29 6.73
CA ARG A 397 -23.34 2.70 7.11
C ARG A 397 -23.13 1.46 7.99
N ASP A 398 -22.25 0.56 7.57
CA ASP A 398 -21.97 -0.68 8.28
C ASP A 398 -21.26 -0.41 9.61
N LEU A 399 -20.32 0.54 9.63
CA LEU A 399 -19.61 0.98 10.84
C LEU A 399 -20.58 1.40 11.96
N LYS A 400 -21.66 2.10 11.64
CA LYS A 400 -22.64 2.56 12.62
C LYS A 400 -23.35 1.41 13.32
N GLN A 401 -23.57 0.29 12.62
CA GLN A 401 -24.31 -0.86 13.11
C GLN A 401 -23.49 -1.80 13.99
N ILE A 402 -22.15 -1.68 13.98
CA ILE A 402 -21.26 -2.55 14.75
C ILE A 402 -21.50 -2.34 16.25
N THR A 403 -21.68 -3.43 16.99
CA THR A 403 -21.84 -3.45 18.45
C THR A 403 -20.60 -4.04 19.15
N PRO A 404 -20.48 -3.92 20.50
CA PRO A 404 -19.43 -4.60 21.26
C PRO A 404 -19.40 -6.12 21.02
N GLU A 405 -20.58 -6.75 20.88
CA GLU A 405 -20.71 -8.20 20.60
C GLU A 405 -20.19 -8.56 19.22
N ASN A 406 -20.35 -7.69 18.20
CA ASN A 406 -19.77 -7.93 16.88
C ASN A 406 -18.24 -7.96 16.93
N ILE A 407 -17.61 -7.08 17.72
CA ILE A 407 -16.16 -7.05 17.91
C ILE A 407 -15.70 -8.31 18.63
N GLN A 408 -16.39 -8.72 19.71
CA GLN A 408 -16.06 -9.94 20.45
C GLN A 408 -16.22 -11.20 19.60
N ASN A 409 -17.32 -11.32 18.86
CA ASN A 409 -17.57 -12.46 17.96
C ASN A 409 -16.51 -12.55 16.86
N LEU A 410 -16.10 -11.41 16.31
CA LEU A 410 -15.01 -11.35 15.35
C LEU A 410 -13.67 -11.79 15.98
N ALA A 411 -13.37 -11.33 17.20
CA ALA A 411 -12.18 -11.74 17.95
C ALA A 411 -12.17 -13.25 18.19
N ILE A 412 -13.28 -13.84 18.60
CA ILE A 412 -13.43 -15.29 18.80
C ILE A 412 -13.23 -16.03 17.48
N LYS A 413 -13.79 -15.54 16.37
CA LYS A 413 -13.71 -16.18 15.05
C LYS A 413 -12.31 -16.18 14.45
N TYR A 414 -11.57 -15.09 14.61
CA TYR A 414 -10.33 -14.87 13.84
C TYR A 414 -9.05 -14.78 14.69
N PHE A 415 -9.11 -14.64 16.00
CA PHE A 415 -7.93 -14.34 16.82
C PHE A 415 -7.73 -15.35 17.95
N GLN A 416 -7.87 -16.64 17.64
CA GLN A 416 -7.42 -17.69 18.54
C GLN A 416 -5.88 -17.73 18.58
N GLU A 417 -5.31 -17.96 19.74
CA GLU A 417 -3.86 -17.91 19.93
C GLU A 417 -3.11 -18.93 19.05
N GLU A 418 -3.67 -20.13 18.93
CA GLU A 418 -3.12 -21.19 18.11
C GLU A 418 -3.12 -20.90 16.60
N ASP A 419 -3.89 -19.91 16.15
CA ASP A 419 -3.94 -19.48 14.76
C ASP A 419 -2.87 -18.46 14.40
N LEU A 420 -2.30 -17.79 15.41
CA LEU A 420 -1.31 -16.74 15.21
C LEU A 420 0.09 -17.30 14.98
N GLN A 421 0.84 -16.66 14.12
CA GLN A 421 2.25 -16.91 13.88
C GLN A 421 3.06 -15.82 14.58
N LEU A 422 4.14 -16.21 15.24
CA LEU A 422 5.10 -15.35 15.93
C LEU A 422 6.45 -15.42 15.24
N VAL A 423 6.97 -14.27 14.82
CA VAL A 423 8.34 -14.11 14.33
C VAL A 423 9.06 -13.14 15.23
N VAL A 424 10.22 -13.55 15.72
CA VAL A 424 11.13 -12.71 16.50
C VAL A 424 12.47 -12.65 15.77
N CYS A 425 12.98 -11.44 15.50
CA CYS A 425 14.33 -11.24 14.97
C CYS A 425 15.12 -10.38 15.97
N GLY A 426 16.23 -10.91 16.50
CA GLY A 426 17.02 -10.19 17.51
C GLY A 426 18.15 -11.01 18.09
N PRO A 427 18.77 -10.55 19.21
CA PRO A 427 19.86 -11.25 19.89
C PRO A 427 19.44 -12.64 20.38
N ALA A 428 20.40 -13.57 20.49
CA ALA A 428 20.15 -14.94 20.94
C ALA A 428 19.44 -15.05 22.31
N SER A 429 19.58 -14.03 23.18
CA SER A 429 18.83 -13.95 24.45
C SER A 429 17.30 -13.97 24.27
N CYS A 430 16.80 -13.56 23.10
CA CYS A 430 15.39 -13.58 22.78
C CYS A 430 14.86 -14.96 22.32
N GLU A 431 15.73 -15.93 22.01
CA GLU A 431 15.31 -17.27 21.57
C GLU A 431 14.53 -18.02 22.65
N SER A 432 14.93 -17.84 23.93
CA SER A 432 14.24 -18.48 25.07
C SER A 432 12.77 -18.07 25.24
N VAL A 433 12.34 -17.04 24.52
CA VAL A 433 10.95 -16.55 24.52
C VAL A 433 10.01 -17.51 23.80
N LEU A 434 10.56 -18.37 22.93
CA LEU A 434 9.80 -19.27 22.06
C LEU A 434 9.58 -20.66 22.68
N ASN A 435 10.18 -20.90 23.85
CA ASN A 435 10.05 -22.09 24.67
C ASN A 435 9.18 -21.78 25.91
#